data_c7146495c066cece5aa8ff2aa9f6ecc8
#
_entry.id   c7146495c066cece5aa8ff2aa9f6ecc8
#
_cell.length_a   1.000
_cell.length_b   1.000
_cell.length_c   1.000
_cell.angle_alpha   90.00
_cell.angle_beta   90.00
_cell.angle_gamma   90.00
#
_symmetry.space_group_name_H-M   'P 1'
#
loop_
_entity.id
_entity.type
_entity.pdbx_description
1 polymer ?
#
loop_
_entity_poly.entity_id
_entity_poly.type
_entity_poly.pdbx_seq_one_letter_code
_entity_poly.pdbx_strand_id
1 'polypeptide(L)'
;MTVAARSELRWELAGVGIGFVLLSIGLAGLTLFLVRRRSRDFTLVYFSSFAILYAIRLLFREAVVRSLFPTSQAALDHLDLTIDCFIVIPFTLFLIQIVEPRWKSVLHWLMAAQISFGTTRLLSSVLHRGEKIMNLANSLFVIGTCALIAVYYVFARPRRRSSREITTVFAGLVVFALFVIEGNLGDLRVLPPHRNIEAIGLFVFVCCLGYVAARRTLAREERLLAINKELQIAHQIQSSILPREVPQLAGLEIVARYLPMSAVAGDFYDFLVVDEKHIGILVADVTGHGVPAALIASMLKVAFAGQTAHADDPARVLAGLNRALCGKFEEHFVTAAYVFVDLENFVLRYAGAGHPPLLLAGRSHSTASNSESREIEANGLMLGLFPEAIYSAVEIPLDAGARILLYTDGILESTNAAREEFGKSRLKKFLAVSSASASQLADALLLELHRWSTSERQRAQEDDITLLVLDFIPAP
;
A
#
# COMPACT_ATOMS: atom_id res chain seq x y z
N MET A 1 33.25 -51.78 -17.26
CA MET A 1 33.32 -50.36 -16.91
C MET A 1 34.56 -50.19 -15.99
N THR A 2 35.52 -49.42 -16.41
CA THR A 2 36.76 -49.16 -15.63
C THR A 2 36.44 -48.32 -14.39
N VAL A 3 37.30 -48.36 -13.35
CA VAL A 3 37.15 -47.56 -12.12
C VAL A 3 37.02 -46.04 -12.46
N ALA A 4 37.78 -45.59 -13.46
CA ALA A 4 37.74 -44.22 -13.95
C ALA A 4 36.36 -43.86 -14.54
N ALA A 5 35.80 -44.73 -15.42
CA ALA A 5 34.49 -44.50 -16.02
C ALA A 5 33.32 -44.49 -14.98
N ARG A 6 33.46 -45.28 -13.90
CA ARG A 6 32.49 -45.24 -12.78
C ARG A 6 32.58 -43.92 -11.98
N SER A 7 33.79 -43.41 -11.82
CA SER A 7 33.96 -42.13 -11.09
C SER A 7 33.46 -40.96 -11.91
N GLU A 8 33.63 -40.91 -13.24
CA GLU A 8 33.07 -39.90 -14.13
C GLU A 8 31.54 -39.91 -14.10
N LEU A 9 30.91 -41.07 -14.28
CA LEU A 9 29.46 -41.19 -14.22
C LEU A 9 28.88 -40.72 -12.88
N ARG A 10 29.55 -40.98 -11.75
CA ARG A 10 29.12 -40.47 -10.44
C ARG A 10 29.13 -38.95 -10.35
N TRP A 11 30.13 -38.29 -10.92
CA TRP A 11 30.21 -36.83 -10.93
C TRP A 11 29.18 -36.20 -11.87
N GLU A 12 28.93 -36.77 -13.05
CA GLU A 12 27.89 -36.33 -13.96
C GLU A 12 26.51 -36.48 -13.32
N LEU A 13 26.23 -37.63 -12.68
CA LEU A 13 24.98 -37.82 -11.94
C LEU A 13 24.80 -36.83 -10.76
N ALA A 14 25.91 -36.48 -10.08
CA ALA A 14 25.87 -35.46 -9.04
C ALA A 14 25.54 -34.07 -9.62
N GLY A 15 26.13 -33.71 -10.78
CA GLY A 15 25.81 -32.47 -11.50
C GLY A 15 24.35 -32.41 -11.91
N VAL A 16 23.81 -33.49 -12.48
CA VAL A 16 22.40 -33.62 -12.81
C VAL A 16 21.51 -33.46 -11.57
N GLY A 17 21.85 -34.11 -10.45
CA GLY A 17 21.15 -34.02 -9.18
C GLY A 17 21.09 -32.57 -8.66
N ILE A 18 22.26 -31.88 -8.66
CA ILE A 18 22.33 -30.46 -8.28
C ILE A 18 21.48 -29.60 -9.22
N GLY A 19 21.51 -29.85 -10.53
CA GLY A 19 20.69 -29.15 -11.51
C GLY A 19 19.19 -29.25 -11.22
N PHE A 20 18.69 -30.45 -10.91
CA PHE A 20 17.28 -30.65 -10.55
C PHE A 20 16.91 -29.99 -9.21
N VAL A 21 17.78 -30.01 -8.22
CA VAL A 21 17.54 -29.31 -6.94
C VAL A 21 17.47 -27.80 -7.16
N LEU A 22 18.38 -27.21 -7.94
CA LEU A 22 18.37 -25.79 -8.27
C LEU A 22 17.11 -25.40 -9.05
N LEU A 23 16.70 -26.23 -10.01
CA LEU A 23 15.47 -26.02 -10.77
C LEU A 23 14.24 -26.02 -9.84
N SER A 24 14.17 -26.98 -8.94
CA SER A 24 13.09 -27.08 -7.95
C SER A 24 13.05 -25.88 -7.01
N ILE A 25 14.20 -25.41 -6.53
CA ILE A 25 14.29 -24.19 -5.71
C ILE A 25 13.81 -22.96 -6.48
N GLY A 26 14.24 -22.82 -7.74
CA GLY A 26 13.83 -21.71 -8.59
C GLY A 26 12.32 -21.73 -8.88
N LEU A 27 11.75 -22.87 -9.21
CA LEU A 27 10.32 -23.04 -9.45
C LEU A 27 9.49 -22.78 -8.18
N ALA A 28 9.93 -23.27 -7.02
CA ALA A 28 9.28 -23.00 -5.75
C ALA A 28 9.27 -21.50 -5.42
N GLY A 29 10.37 -20.79 -5.64
CA GLY A 29 10.44 -19.35 -5.43
C GLY A 29 9.51 -18.58 -6.38
N LEU A 30 9.42 -18.99 -7.65
CA LEU A 30 8.52 -18.37 -8.63
C LEU A 30 7.05 -18.64 -8.28
N THR A 31 6.70 -19.87 -7.89
CA THR A 31 5.36 -20.23 -7.44
C THR A 31 4.94 -19.41 -6.22
N LEU A 32 5.85 -19.27 -5.25
CA LEU A 32 5.60 -18.45 -4.07
C LEU A 32 5.31 -16.98 -4.43
N PHE A 33 6.05 -16.42 -5.39
CA PHE A 33 5.78 -15.08 -5.90
C PHE A 33 4.41 -14.99 -6.58
N LEU A 34 4.05 -15.97 -7.42
CA LEU A 34 2.76 -15.97 -8.14
C LEU A 34 1.57 -16.09 -7.20
N VAL A 35 1.67 -16.88 -6.14
CA VAL A 35 0.63 -16.99 -5.10
C VAL A 35 0.49 -15.67 -4.33
N ARG A 36 1.59 -14.94 -4.12
CA ARG A 36 1.64 -13.68 -3.39
C ARG A 36 1.46 -12.44 -4.27
N ARG A 37 0.68 -12.50 -5.31
CA ARG A 37 0.50 -11.51 -6.41
C ARG A 37 0.36 -10.03 -6.00
N ARG A 38 0.09 -9.73 -4.73
CA ARG A 38 -0.06 -8.36 -4.19
C ARG A 38 1.24 -7.64 -3.84
N SER A 39 2.39 -8.32 -3.79
CA SER A 39 3.64 -7.66 -3.42
C SER A 39 4.38 -7.15 -4.66
N ARG A 40 4.72 -5.83 -4.68
CA ARG A 40 5.59 -5.23 -5.71
C ARG A 40 7.08 -5.60 -5.51
N ASP A 41 7.40 -6.66 -4.78
CA ASP A 41 8.76 -7.10 -4.48
C ASP A 41 9.18 -8.19 -5.46
N PHE A 42 10.03 -7.83 -6.41
CA PHE A 42 10.54 -8.74 -7.43
C PHE A 42 11.79 -9.53 -6.99
N THR A 43 12.21 -9.43 -5.72
CA THR A 43 13.41 -10.14 -5.21
C THR A 43 13.34 -11.65 -5.47
N LEU A 44 12.17 -12.26 -5.19
CA LEU A 44 11.95 -13.69 -5.46
C LEU A 44 11.96 -14.04 -6.95
N VAL A 45 11.44 -13.16 -7.81
CA VAL A 45 11.47 -13.36 -9.27
C VAL A 45 12.88 -13.38 -9.79
N TYR A 46 13.69 -12.40 -9.40
CA TYR A 46 15.09 -12.32 -9.85
C TYR A 46 15.93 -13.50 -9.34
N PHE A 47 15.75 -13.88 -8.07
CA PHE A 47 16.35 -15.07 -7.50
C PHE A 47 15.96 -16.34 -8.27
N SER A 48 14.64 -16.53 -8.48
CA SER A 48 14.11 -17.71 -9.17
C SER A 48 14.59 -17.80 -10.62
N SER A 49 14.57 -16.67 -11.35
CA SER A 49 15.05 -16.61 -12.73
C SER A 49 16.52 -16.98 -12.83
N PHE A 50 17.36 -16.47 -11.91
CA PHE A 50 18.77 -16.83 -11.86
C PHE A 50 18.96 -18.33 -11.58
N ALA A 51 18.28 -18.88 -10.58
CA ALA A 51 18.39 -20.28 -10.21
C ALA A 51 17.92 -21.22 -11.34
N ILE A 52 16.81 -20.90 -12.00
CA ILE A 52 16.26 -21.68 -13.13
C ILE A 52 17.20 -21.64 -14.33
N LEU A 53 17.67 -20.46 -14.74
CA LEU A 53 18.57 -20.33 -15.88
C LEU A 53 19.87 -21.10 -15.64
N TYR A 54 20.40 -21.02 -14.44
CA TYR A 54 21.62 -21.75 -14.12
C TYR A 54 21.40 -23.26 -14.04
N ALA A 55 20.27 -23.70 -13.49
CA ALA A 55 19.89 -25.10 -13.46
C ALA A 55 19.80 -25.69 -14.88
N ILE A 56 19.13 -24.97 -15.79
CA ILE A 56 19.00 -25.38 -17.20
C ILE A 56 20.39 -25.46 -17.86
N ARG A 57 21.25 -24.45 -17.66
CA ARG A 57 22.62 -24.44 -18.16
C ARG A 57 23.42 -25.63 -17.64
N LEU A 58 23.38 -25.92 -16.35
CA LEU A 58 24.09 -27.03 -15.73
C LEU A 58 23.60 -28.36 -16.29
N LEU A 59 22.29 -28.59 -16.39
CA LEU A 59 21.75 -29.84 -16.95
C LEU A 59 22.16 -30.04 -18.39
N PHE A 60 22.17 -29.03 -19.24
CA PHE A 60 22.52 -29.16 -20.65
C PHE A 60 24.07 -29.29 -20.90
N ARG A 61 24.89 -29.06 -19.91
CA ARG A 61 26.33 -29.32 -20.00
C ARG A 61 26.70 -30.77 -19.68
N GLU A 62 25.86 -31.49 -18.93
CA GLU A 62 26.13 -32.86 -18.54
C GLU A 62 25.97 -33.84 -19.73
N ALA A 63 27.00 -34.71 -19.95
CA ALA A 63 27.01 -35.63 -21.08
C ALA A 63 25.83 -36.62 -21.07
N VAL A 64 25.42 -37.04 -19.89
CA VAL A 64 24.22 -37.91 -19.72
C VAL A 64 22.96 -37.25 -20.28
N VAL A 65 22.74 -35.96 -20.00
CA VAL A 65 21.58 -35.23 -20.51
C VAL A 65 21.70 -35.01 -22.02
N ARG A 66 22.89 -34.64 -22.51
CA ARG A 66 23.15 -34.46 -23.94
C ARG A 66 22.94 -35.72 -24.75
N SER A 67 23.20 -36.89 -24.19
CA SER A 67 23.00 -38.18 -24.88
C SER A 67 21.52 -38.47 -25.16
N LEU A 68 20.57 -37.83 -24.45
CA LEU A 68 19.15 -37.94 -24.70
C LEU A 68 18.67 -37.16 -25.95
N PHE A 69 19.51 -36.23 -26.44
CA PHE A 69 19.20 -35.35 -27.56
C PHE A 69 20.26 -35.39 -28.67
N PRO A 70 20.54 -36.55 -29.25
CA PRO A 70 21.67 -36.74 -30.18
C PRO A 70 21.61 -35.88 -31.44
N THR A 71 20.39 -35.57 -31.92
CA THR A 71 20.16 -34.79 -33.16
C THR A 71 20.15 -33.28 -32.96
N SER A 72 20.18 -32.79 -31.73
CA SER A 72 20.01 -31.38 -31.36
C SER A 72 21.25 -30.76 -30.71
N GLN A 73 22.43 -31.30 -30.86
CA GLN A 73 23.66 -30.84 -30.17
C GLN A 73 23.98 -29.37 -30.47
N ALA A 74 23.90 -28.94 -31.73
CA ALA A 74 24.13 -27.55 -32.11
C ALA A 74 23.12 -26.58 -31.45
N ALA A 75 21.88 -27.00 -31.34
CA ALA A 75 20.83 -26.20 -30.66
C ALA A 75 21.12 -26.08 -29.16
N LEU A 76 21.57 -27.16 -28.52
CA LEU A 76 21.96 -27.13 -27.10
C LEU A 76 23.17 -26.23 -26.87
N ASP A 77 24.16 -26.22 -27.76
CA ASP A 77 25.33 -25.35 -27.68
C ASP A 77 24.94 -23.86 -27.80
N HIS A 78 24.04 -23.53 -28.74
CA HIS A 78 23.52 -22.18 -28.87
C HIS A 78 22.68 -21.76 -27.67
N LEU A 79 21.91 -22.67 -27.09
CA LEU A 79 21.10 -22.40 -25.89
C LEU A 79 22.03 -22.18 -24.68
N ASP A 80 23.05 -23.03 -24.46
CA ASP A 80 24.03 -22.85 -23.39
C ASP A 80 24.74 -21.50 -23.51
N LEU A 81 25.19 -21.13 -24.71
CA LEU A 81 25.80 -19.83 -24.97
C LEU A 81 24.88 -18.67 -24.66
N THR A 82 23.60 -18.78 -25.09
CA THR A 82 22.60 -17.74 -24.85
C THR A 82 22.34 -17.55 -23.37
N ILE A 83 22.18 -18.64 -22.63
CA ILE A 83 21.99 -18.58 -21.18
C ILE A 83 23.24 -17.99 -20.52
N ASP A 84 24.45 -18.40 -20.91
CA ASP A 84 25.69 -17.88 -20.38
C ASP A 84 25.84 -16.36 -20.55
N CYS A 85 25.40 -15.82 -21.69
CA CYS A 85 25.45 -14.39 -21.95
C CYS A 85 24.51 -13.58 -21.06
N PHE A 86 23.34 -14.13 -20.68
CA PHE A 86 22.27 -13.34 -20.04
C PHE A 86 21.94 -13.75 -18.60
N ILE A 87 22.51 -14.85 -18.09
CA ILE A 87 22.26 -15.36 -16.74
C ILE A 87 22.61 -14.35 -15.63
N VAL A 88 23.56 -13.45 -15.91
CA VAL A 88 24.02 -12.45 -14.95
C VAL A 88 23.00 -11.32 -14.76
N ILE A 89 22.07 -11.15 -15.71
CA ILE A 89 21.05 -10.09 -15.62
C ILE A 89 20.13 -10.25 -14.39
N PRO A 90 19.44 -11.40 -14.19
CA PRO A 90 18.61 -11.57 -13.00
C PRO A 90 19.41 -11.52 -11.70
N PHE A 91 20.68 -11.96 -11.71
CA PHE A 91 21.57 -11.80 -10.56
C PHE A 91 21.86 -10.33 -10.26
N THR A 92 22.19 -9.53 -11.27
CA THR A 92 22.45 -8.09 -11.09
C THR A 92 21.19 -7.35 -10.62
N LEU A 93 20.02 -7.69 -11.16
CA LEU A 93 18.74 -7.15 -10.71
C LEU A 93 18.45 -7.52 -9.24
N PHE A 94 18.77 -8.74 -8.84
CA PHE A 94 18.69 -9.15 -7.43
C PHE A 94 19.62 -8.30 -6.54
N LEU A 95 20.86 -8.07 -6.95
CA LEU A 95 21.80 -7.21 -6.22
C LEU A 95 21.30 -5.77 -6.10
N ILE A 96 20.71 -5.19 -7.15
CA ILE A 96 20.14 -3.84 -7.15
C ILE A 96 19.06 -3.70 -6.08
N GLN A 97 18.31 -4.76 -5.75
CA GLN A 97 17.33 -4.75 -4.68
C GLN A 97 17.94 -4.76 -3.26
N ILE A 98 19.17 -5.24 -3.14
CA ILE A 98 19.84 -5.42 -1.84
C ILE A 98 20.76 -4.25 -1.50
N VAL A 99 21.35 -3.63 -2.52
CA VAL A 99 22.43 -2.65 -2.39
C VAL A 99 21.87 -1.24 -2.11
N GLU A 100 22.67 -0.43 -1.42
CA GLU A 100 22.35 0.98 -1.11
C GLU A 100 22.16 1.83 -2.39
N PRO A 101 21.28 2.88 -2.35
CA PRO A 101 20.92 3.68 -3.52
C PRO A 101 22.09 4.22 -4.35
N ARG A 102 23.17 4.66 -3.69
CA ARG A 102 24.36 5.24 -4.35
C ARG A 102 25.10 4.27 -5.29
N TRP A 103 24.98 2.97 -5.06
CA TRP A 103 25.64 1.94 -5.85
C TRP A 103 24.76 1.34 -6.94
N LYS A 104 23.48 1.64 -6.93
CA LYS A 104 22.55 1.17 -7.95
C LYS A 104 22.97 1.61 -9.35
N SER A 105 23.47 2.83 -9.50
CA SER A 105 23.98 3.33 -10.79
C SER A 105 25.14 2.50 -11.31
N VAL A 106 26.09 2.12 -10.47
CA VAL A 106 27.23 1.26 -10.86
C VAL A 106 26.75 -0.10 -11.35
N LEU A 107 25.80 -0.70 -10.65
CA LEU A 107 25.21 -1.98 -11.05
C LEU A 107 24.41 -1.89 -12.35
N HIS A 108 23.72 -0.77 -12.61
CA HIS A 108 23.03 -0.56 -13.89
C HIS A 108 24.03 -0.44 -15.06
N TRP A 109 25.14 0.29 -14.87
CA TRP A 109 26.20 0.37 -15.88
C TRP A 109 26.86 -0.98 -16.11
N LEU A 110 27.13 -1.76 -15.03
CA LEU A 110 27.63 -3.11 -15.14
C LEU A 110 26.67 -4.02 -15.93
N MET A 111 25.38 -3.94 -15.65
CA MET A 111 24.35 -4.70 -16.38
C MET A 111 24.31 -4.31 -17.86
N ALA A 112 24.38 -3.02 -18.18
CA ALA A 112 24.44 -2.57 -19.56
C ALA A 112 25.69 -3.09 -20.30
N ALA A 113 26.85 -3.06 -19.64
CA ALA A 113 28.09 -3.64 -20.17
C ALA A 113 27.97 -5.15 -20.41
N GLN A 114 27.35 -5.89 -19.49
CA GLN A 114 27.11 -7.34 -19.62
C GLN A 114 26.18 -7.66 -20.79
N ILE A 115 25.08 -6.90 -20.96
CA ILE A 115 24.17 -7.07 -22.08
C ILE A 115 24.89 -6.79 -23.41
N SER A 116 25.65 -5.69 -23.50
CA SER A 116 26.41 -5.34 -24.69
C SER A 116 27.46 -6.39 -25.05
N PHE A 117 28.20 -6.87 -24.05
CA PHE A 117 29.18 -7.91 -24.25
C PHE A 117 28.54 -9.26 -24.66
N GLY A 118 27.46 -9.66 -23.99
CA GLY A 118 26.72 -10.88 -24.30
C GLY A 118 26.12 -10.87 -25.71
N THR A 119 25.56 -9.76 -26.15
CA THR A 119 25.05 -9.63 -27.53
C THR A 119 26.16 -9.69 -28.58
N THR A 120 27.31 -9.06 -28.31
CA THR A 120 28.48 -9.11 -29.18
C THR A 120 29.03 -10.54 -29.30
N ARG A 121 29.10 -11.27 -28.17
CA ARG A 121 29.55 -12.67 -28.14
C ARG A 121 28.61 -13.59 -28.92
N LEU A 122 27.27 -13.42 -28.78
CA LEU A 122 26.31 -14.16 -29.54
C LEU A 122 26.42 -13.90 -31.04
N LEU A 123 26.57 -12.64 -31.44
CA LEU A 123 26.76 -12.26 -32.84
C LEU A 123 28.04 -12.85 -33.41
N SER A 124 29.14 -12.82 -32.66
CA SER A 124 30.44 -13.43 -33.02
C SER A 124 30.31 -14.93 -33.25
N SER A 125 29.57 -15.66 -32.40
CA SER A 125 29.31 -17.07 -32.55
C SER A 125 28.48 -17.39 -33.80
N VAL A 126 27.44 -16.64 -34.08
CA VAL A 126 26.62 -16.80 -35.30
C VAL A 126 27.46 -16.55 -36.56
N LEU A 127 28.38 -15.59 -36.52
CA LEU A 127 29.28 -15.27 -37.65
C LEU A 127 30.50 -16.18 -37.74
N HIS A 128 30.66 -17.17 -36.83
CA HIS A 128 31.81 -18.06 -36.72
C HIS A 128 33.15 -17.35 -36.70
N ARG A 129 33.22 -16.14 -36.10
CA ARG A 129 34.40 -15.29 -36.06
C ARG A 129 34.90 -15.08 -34.62
N GLY A 130 36.19 -15.38 -34.39
CA GLY A 130 36.86 -14.95 -33.16
C GLY A 130 36.44 -15.66 -31.87
N GLU A 131 35.91 -16.88 -31.91
CA GLU A 131 35.42 -17.63 -30.74
C GLU A 131 36.45 -17.73 -29.60
N LYS A 132 37.70 -18.00 -29.92
CA LYS A 132 38.79 -18.10 -28.90
C LYS A 132 38.98 -16.77 -28.17
N ILE A 133 38.95 -15.66 -28.92
CA ILE A 133 39.12 -14.30 -28.36
C ILE A 133 37.92 -13.97 -27.48
N MET A 134 36.71 -14.30 -27.92
CA MET A 134 35.50 -14.07 -27.15
C MET A 134 35.44 -14.90 -25.86
N ASN A 135 35.89 -16.13 -25.88
CA ASN A 135 35.96 -16.97 -24.68
C ASN A 135 36.96 -16.43 -23.67
N LEU A 136 38.15 -15.98 -24.13
CA LEU A 136 39.16 -15.32 -23.27
C LEU A 136 38.58 -14.02 -22.68
N ALA A 137 37.95 -13.20 -23.51
CA ALA A 137 37.32 -11.95 -23.07
C ALA A 137 36.19 -12.21 -22.05
N ASN A 138 35.41 -13.27 -22.21
CA ASN A 138 34.38 -13.67 -21.24
C ASN A 138 34.97 -14.02 -19.87
N SER A 139 36.06 -14.85 -19.86
CA SER A 139 36.73 -15.21 -18.62
C SER A 139 37.30 -13.98 -17.89
N LEU A 140 37.91 -13.05 -18.62
CA LEU A 140 38.40 -11.78 -18.05
C LEU A 140 37.26 -10.88 -17.56
N PHE A 141 36.16 -10.83 -18.27
CA PHE A 141 34.98 -10.04 -17.91
C PHE A 141 34.32 -10.59 -16.62
N VAL A 142 34.17 -11.90 -16.50
CA VAL A 142 33.61 -12.54 -15.29
C VAL A 142 34.54 -12.31 -14.09
N ILE A 143 35.86 -12.51 -14.24
CA ILE A 143 36.85 -12.24 -13.18
C ILE A 143 36.82 -10.77 -12.77
N GLY A 144 36.76 -9.84 -13.74
CA GLY A 144 36.66 -8.40 -13.49
C GLY A 144 35.38 -8.02 -12.75
N THR A 145 34.26 -8.64 -13.10
CA THR A 145 32.99 -8.46 -12.40
C THR A 145 33.04 -8.93 -10.94
N CYS A 146 33.63 -10.12 -10.70
CA CYS A 146 33.83 -10.64 -9.35
C CYS A 146 34.74 -9.72 -8.52
N ALA A 147 35.83 -9.23 -9.13
CA ALA A 147 36.74 -8.29 -8.49
C ALA A 147 36.06 -6.96 -8.15
N LEU A 148 35.25 -6.38 -9.08
CA LEU A 148 34.52 -5.15 -8.85
C LEU A 148 33.54 -5.31 -7.68
N ILE A 149 32.83 -6.42 -7.62
CA ILE A 149 31.88 -6.70 -6.54
C ILE A 149 32.66 -6.89 -5.21
N ALA A 150 33.81 -7.54 -5.20
CA ALA A 150 34.66 -7.68 -4.02
C ALA A 150 35.21 -6.32 -3.55
N VAL A 151 35.66 -5.46 -4.45
CA VAL A 151 36.09 -4.08 -4.16
C VAL A 151 34.91 -3.30 -3.56
N TYR A 152 33.72 -3.40 -4.15
CA TYR A 152 32.52 -2.82 -3.58
C TYR A 152 32.32 -3.24 -2.13
N TYR A 153 32.42 -4.51 -1.81
CA TYR A 153 32.21 -5.01 -0.45
C TYR A 153 33.26 -4.46 0.54
N VAL A 154 34.50 -4.36 0.13
CA VAL A 154 35.60 -3.87 0.98
C VAL A 154 35.42 -2.36 1.27
N PHE A 155 35.16 -1.57 0.23
CA PHE A 155 35.12 -0.10 0.33
C PHE A 155 33.75 0.48 0.71
N ALA A 156 32.69 -0.25 0.41
CA ALA A 156 31.33 0.17 0.74
C ALA A 156 30.85 -0.33 2.11
N ARG A 157 31.77 -0.78 2.99
CA ARG A 157 31.40 -1.20 4.35
C ARG A 157 30.46 -0.16 4.92
N PRO A 158 29.15 -0.47 5.07
CA PRO A 158 28.23 0.45 5.68
C PRO A 158 28.71 0.71 7.11
N ARG A 159 29.02 1.96 7.42
CA ARG A 159 29.44 2.39 8.77
C ARG A 159 28.41 2.10 9.86
N ARG A 160 27.20 1.70 9.49
CA ARG A 160 26.12 1.26 10.39
C ARG A 160 25.62 -0.11 9.95
N ARG A 161 25.82 -1.13 10.81
CA ARG A 161 25.27 -2.48 10.74
C ARG A 161 25.26 -3.04 9.31
N SER A 162 26.39 -3.58 8.88
CA SER A 162 26.40 -4.49 7.71
C SER A 162 25.28 -5.50 7.94
N SER A 163 24.22 -5.42 7.15
CA SER A 163 23.11 -6.35 7.34
C SER A 163 23.71 -7.75 7.16
N ARG A 164 23.41 -8.67 8.04
CA ARG A 164 23.83 -10.09 7.94
C ARG A 164 23.57 -10.64 6.54
N GLU A 165 22.60 -10.08 5.84
CA GLU A 165 22.20 -10.39 4.46
C GLU A 165 23.33 -10.10 3.47
N ILE A 166 23.93 -8.92 3.49
CA ILE A 166 25.02 -8.53 2.61
C ILE A 166 26.21 -9.44 2.87
N THR A 167 26.55 -9.69 4.13
CA THR A 167 27.66 -10.60 4.49
C THR A 167 27.43 -12.02 3.98
N THR A 168 26.19 -12.54 4.07
CA THR A 168 25.83 -13.88 3.60
C THR A 168 25.96 -13.98 2.07
N VAL A 169 25.44 -13.00 1.31
CA VAL A 169 25.57 -12.96 -0.15
C VAL A 169 27.05 -12.93 -0.55
N PHE A 170 27.84 -12.10 0.13
CA PHE A 170 29.27 -12.01 -0.17
C PHE A 170 30.05 -13.27 0.19
N ALA A 171 29.76 -13.91 1.31
CA ALA A 171 30.39 -15.18 1.66
C ALA A 171 30.11 -16.25 0.58
N GLY A 172 28.83 -16.37 0.17
CA GLY A 172 28.47 -17.25 -0.93
C GLY A 172 29.12 -16.88 -2.26
N LEU A 173 29.21 -15.58 -2.58
CA LEU A 173 29.88 -15.10 -3.80
C LEU A 173 31.39 -15.40 -3.80
N VAL A 174 32.07 -15.21 -2.67
CA VAL A 174 33.50 -15.54 -2.56
C VAL A 174 33.73 -17.03 -2.79
N VAL A 175 32.92 -17.89 -2.17
CA VAL A 175 32.99 -19.34 -2.41
C VAL A 175 32.77 -19.65 -3.89
N PHE A 176 31.70 -19.11 -4.50
CA PHE A 176 31.42 -19.31 -5.92
C PHE A 176 32.56 -18.79 -6.82
N ALA A 177 33.07 -17.57 -6.56
CA ALA A 177 34.16 -16.98 -7.33
C ALA A 177 35.44 -17.81 -7.31
N LEU A 178 35.75 -18.44 -6.19
CA LEU A 178 36.91 -19.34 -6.11
C LEU A 178 36.79 -20.52 -7.09
N PHE A 179 35.60 -21.14 -7.18
CA PHE A 179 35.36 -22.24 -8.11
C PHE A 179 35.32 -21.77 -9.58
N VAL A 180 34.74 -20.57 -9.83
CA VAL A 180 34.72 -19.97 -11.18
C VAL A 180 36.15 -19.62 -11.65
N ILE A 181 36.97 -19.05 -10.78
CA ILE A 181 38.38 -18.73 -11.10
C ILE A 181 39.16 -20.00 -11.38
N GLU A 182 38.99 -21.04 -10.58
CA GLU A 182 39.63 -22.33 -10.79
C GLU A 182 39.27 -22.94 -12.14
N GLY A 183 37.97 -22.98 -12.49
CA GLY A 183 37.50 -23.47 -13.78
C GLY A 183 38.10 -22.67 -14.97
N ASN A 184 38.08 -21.34 -14.90
CA ASN A 184 38.62 -20.48 -15.96
C ASN A 184 40.18 -20.62 -16.09
N LEU A 185 40.91 -20.84 -15.00
CA LEU A 185 42.34 -21.10 -15.04
C LEU A 185 42.64 -22.48 -15.67
N GLY A 186 41.77 -23.46 -15.47
CA GLY A 186 41.82 -24.75 -16.17
C GLY A 186 41.62 -24.60 -17.67
N ASP A 187 40.64 -23.82 -18.13
CA ASP A 187 40.39 -23.52 -19.56
C ASP A 187 41.59 -22.78 -20.19
N LEU A 188 42.26 -21.93 -19.46
CA LEU A 188 43.48 -21.23 -19.87
C LEU A 188 44.73 -22.12 -19.85
N ARG A 189 44.63 -23.40 -19.48
CA ARG A 189 45.73 -24.36 -19.30
C ARG A 189 46.83 -23.92 -18.31
N VAL A 190 46.49 -23.03 -17.40
CA VAL A 190 47.38 -22.62 -16.31
C VAL A 190 47.39 -23.68 -15.20
N LEU A 191 46.25 -24.34 -15.01
CA LEU A 191 46.09 -25.48 -14.11
C LEU A 191 45.80 -26.76 -14.91
N PRO A 192 46.15 -27.94 -14.40
CA PRO A 192 45.76 -29.19 -15.04
C PRO A 192 44.23 -29.30 -15.10
N PRO A 193 43.67 -29.93 -16.15
CA PRO A 193 42.23 -30.03 -16.30
C PRO A 193 41.63 -30.78 -15.10
N HIS A 194 40.84 -30.06 -14.31
CA HIS A 194 40.17 -30.58 -13.15
C HIS A 194 38.71 -30.88 -13.49
N ARG A 195 38.08 -31.66 -12.64
CA ARG A 195 36.63 -31.95 -12.72
C ARG A 195 35.81 -30.66 -12.49
N ASN A 196 34.67 -30.57 -13.16
CA ASN A 196 33.78 -29.40 -13.06
C ASN A 196 33.13 -29.37 -11.68
N ILE A 197 33.82 -28.76 -10.70
CA ILE A 197 33.31 -28.57 -9.33
C ILE A 197 32.58 -27.23 -9.16
N GLU A 198 32.46 -26.42 -10.23
CA GLU A 198 31.74 -25.14 -10.26
C GLU A 198 30.29 -25.28 -9.76
N ALA A 199 29.64 -26.42 -10.07
CA ALA A 199 28.28 -26.72 -9.62
C ALA A 199 28.10 -26.69 -8.10
N ILE A 200 29.12 -27.13 -7.34
CA ILE A 200 29.10 -27.13 -5.86
C ILE A 200 29.18 -25.69 -5.33
N GLY A 201 30.13 -24.91 -5.86
CA GLY A 201 30.28 -23.49 -5.48
C GLY A 201 29.00 -22.70 -5.77
N LEU A 202 28.39 -22.96 -6.92
CA LEU A 202 27.12 -22.37 -7.28
C LEU A 202 25.98 -22.77 -6.33
N PHE A 203 25.86 -24.07 -6.02
CA PHE A 203 24.82 -24.55 -5.12
C PHE A 203 24.88 -23.82 -3.76
N VAL A 204 26.08 -23.70 -3.19
CA VAL A 204 26.31 -22.95 -1.95
C VAL A 204 25.88 -21.48 -2.12
N PHE A 205 26.25 -20.86 -3.25
CA PHE A 205 25.86 -19.47 -3.53
C PHE A 205 24.36 -19.29 -3.66
N VAL A 206 23.67 -20.16 -4.39
CA VAL A 206 22.21 -20.13 -4.54
C VAL A 206 21.51 -20.36 -3.19
N CYS A 207 22.04 -21.24 -2.33
CA CYS A 207 21.55 -21.39 -0.96
C CYS A 207 21.68 -20.09 -0.15
N CYS A 208 22.80 -19.38 -0.26
CA CYS A 208 23.00 -18.08 0.38
C CYS A 208 22.00 -17.03 -0.15
N LEU A 209 21.78 -16.96 -1.45
CA LEU A 209 20.81 -16.07 -2.07
C LEU A 209 19.38 -16.40 -1.62
N GLY A 210 19.03 -17.69 -1.63
CA GLY A 210 17.71 -18.19 -1.19
C GLY A 210 17.43 -17.85 0.27
N TYR A 211 18.42 -18.04 1.15
CA TYR A 211 18.34 -17.65 2.55
C TYR A 211 18.03 -16.15 2.71
N VAL A 212 18.77 -15.30 1.98
CA VAL A 212 18.57 -13.84 2.04
C VAL A 212 17.22 -13.44 1.47
N ALA A 213 16.79 -14.03 0.33
CA ALA A 213 15.48 -13.79 -0.25
C ALA A 213 14.35 -14.18 0.71
N ALA A 214 14.40 -15.37 1.30
CA ALA A 214 13.43 -15.86 2.27
C ALA A 214 13.36 -14.97 3.50
N ARG A 215 14.51 -14.61 4.09
CA ARG A 215 14.59 -13.77 5.27
C ARG A 215 14.01 -12.37 5.04
N ARG A 216 14.28 -11.76 3.87
CA ARG A 216 13.70 -10.46 3.52
C ARG A 216 12.17 -10.52 3.38
N THR A 217 11.69 -11.55 2.72
CA THR A 217 10.25 -11.75 2.55
C THR A 217 9.55 -11.91 3.90
N LEU A 218 10.10 -12.75 4.80
CA LEU A 218 9.56 -12.94 6.14
C LEU A 218 9.61 -11.67 6.99
N ALA A 219 10.74 -10.98 7.02
CA ALA A 219 10.90 -9.73 7.78
C ALA A 219 9.95 -8.62 7.29
N ARG A 220 9.62 -8.62 5.99
CA ARG A 220 8.66 -7.67 5.44
C ARG A 220 7.22 -8.02 5.86
N GLU A 221 6.86 -9.29 5.85
CA GLU A 221 5.56 -9.76 6.33
C GLU A 221 5.36 -9.45 7.81
N GLU A 222 6.35 -9.72 8.64
CA GLU A 222 6.31 -9.39 10.07
C GLU A 222 6.08 -7.89 10.29
N ARG A 223 6.75 -7.04 9.51
CA ARG A 223 6.54 -5.57 9.58
C ARG A 223 5.14 -5.17 9.17
N LEU A 224 4.61 -5.74 8.07
CA LEU A 224 3.25 -5.43 7.64
C LEU A 224 2.22 -5.89 8.66
N LEU A 225 2.40 -7.07 9.26
CA LEU A 225 1.54 -7.57 10.33
C LEU A 225 1.61 -6.67 11.57
N ALA A 226 2.81 -6.21 11.97
CA ALA A 226 2.98 -5.29 13.09
C ALA A 226 2.27 -3.95 12.85
N ILE A 227 2.47 -3.34 11.68
CA ILE A 227 1.81 -2.08 11.30
C ILE A 227 0.28 -2.25 11.28
N ASN A 228 -0.23 -3.34 10.68
CA ASN A 228 -1.67 -3.60 10.66
C ASN A 228 -2.24 -3.77 12.07
N LYS A 229 -1.50 -4.41 12.98
CA LYS A 229 -1.91 -4.55 14.37
C LYS A 229 -1.95 -3.18 15.09
N GLU A 230 -0.95 -2.33 14.87
CA GLU A 230 -0.93 -0.97 15.42
C GLU A 230 -2.11 -0.13 14.91
N LEU A 231 -2.41 -0.21 13.60
CA LEU A 231 -3.57 0.45 13.01
C LEU A 231 -4.90 -0.09 13.56
N GLN A 232 -5.02 -1.39 13.81
CA GLN A 232 -6.21 -1.97 14.46
C GLN A 232 -6.40 -1.43 15.88
N ILE A 233 -5.32 -1.30 16.65
CA ILE A 233 -5.38 -0.71 18.01
C ILE A 233 -5.80 0.76 17.92
N ALA A 234 -5.23 1.54 17.00
CA ALA A 234 -5.63 2.93 16.77
C ALA A 234 -7.12 3.04 16.41
N HIS A 235 -7.61 2.15 15.54
CA HIS A 235 -9.03 2.07 15.20
C HIS A 235 -9.92 1.78 16.42
N GLN A 236 -9.53 0.83 17.26
CA GLN A 236 -10.27 0.51 18.50
C GLN A 236 -10.34 1.70 19.46
N ILE A 237 -9.22 2.42 19.63
CA ILE A 237 -9.17 3.63 20.44
C ILE A 237 -10.09 4.70 19.85
N GLN A 238 -9.99 4.98 18.56
CA GLN A 238 -10.82 5.97 17.88
C GLN A 238 -12.31 5.61 17.95
N SER A 239 -12.68 4.36 17.70
CA SER A 239 -14.06 3.90 17.83
C SER A 239 -14.61 4.06 19.25
N SER A 240 -13.76 4.07 20.27
CA SER A 240 -14.17 4.31 21.66
C SER A 240 -14.44 5.79 21.99
N ILE A 241 -13.95 6.70 21.14
CA ILE A 241 -14.13 8.16 21.29
C ILE A 241 -15.48 8.60 20.71
N LEU A 242 -15.95 7.93 19.64
CA LEU A 242 -17.26 8.17 19.06
C LEU A 242 -18.38 7.74 20.02
N PRO A 243 -19.57 8.39 19.96
CA PRO A 243 -20.72 8.00 20.75
C PRO A 243 -21.07 6.53 20.53
N ARG A 244 -21.20 5.76 21.59
CA ARG A 244 -21.62 4.34 21.52
C ARG A 244 -23.09 4.20 21.20
N GLU A 245 -23.89 5.14 21.66
CA GLU A 245 -25.33 5.19 21.48
C GLU A 245 -25.75 6.61 21.09
N VAL A 246 -26.75 6.69 20.25
CA VAL A 246 -27.37 7.95 19.89
C VAL A 246 -28.36 8.34 20.99
N PRO A 247 -28.28 9.58 21.52
CA PRO A 247 -29.21 10.04 22.56
C PRO A 247 -30.66 9.94 22.13
N GLN A 248 -31.53 9.51 23.05
CA GLN A 248 -32.96 9.38 22.83
C GLN A 248 -33.68 10.56 23.50
N LEU A 249 -34.34 11.41 22.71
CA LEU A 249 -35.13 12.53 23.20
C LEU A 249 -36.57 12.39 22.69
N ALA A 250 -37.56 12.68 23.55
CA ALA A 250 -38.96 12.66 23.13
C ALA A 250 -39.21 13.77 22.10
N GLY A 251 -39.67 13.40 20.90
CA GLY A 251 -39.92 14.33 19.80
C GLY A 251 -38.76 14.50 18.81
N LEU A 252 -37.64 13.80 18.99
CA LEU A 252 -36.49 13.84 18.08
C LEU A 252 -35.95 12.44 17.82
N GLU A 253 -36.02 11.98 16.56
CA GLU A 253 -35.33 10.78 16.10
C GLU A 253 -33.99 11.20 15.51
N ILE A 254 -32.90 10.67 16.04
CA ILE A 254 -31.54 10.90 15.54
C ILE A 254 -30.99 9.60 15.01
N VAL A 255 -30.46 9.62 13.78
CA VAL A 255 -29.77 8.49 13.15
C VAL A 255 -28.39 8.94 12.70
N ALA A 256 -27.36 8.26 13.15
CA ALA A 256 -25.99 8.49 12.72
C ALA A 256 -25.48 7.30 11.89
N ARG A 257 -24.76 7.60 10.82
CA ARG A 257 -24.00 6.63 10.03
C ARG A 257 -22.58 7.16 9.87
N TYR A 258 -21.63 6.29 10.12
CA TYR A 258 -20.19 6.59 10.08
C TYR A 258 -19.46 5.47 9.35
N LEU A 259 -18.86 5.80 8.22
CA LEU A 259 -18.12 4.87 7.36
C LEU A 259 -16.71 5.41 7.13
N PRO A 260 -15.72 4.91 7.85
CA PRO A 260 -14.33 5.30 7.64
C PRO A 260 -13.79 4.74 6.33
N MET A 261 -13.03 5.54 5.59
CA MET A 261 -12.33 5.13 4.38
C MET A 261 -11.19 4.14 4.67
N SER A 262 -10.54 4.30 5.79
CA SER A 262 -9.36 3.52 6.19
C SER A 262 -9.51 2.91 7.58
N ALA A 263 -8.42 2.36 8.13
CA ALA A 263 -8.43 1.84 9.49
C ALA A 263 -8.76 2.90 10.54
N VAL A 264 -8.42 4.17 10.30
CA VAL A 264 -8.74 5.33 11.13
C VAL A 264 -9.14 6.49 10.24
N ALA A 265 -10.01 7.38 10.72
CA ALA A 265 -10.69 8.42 9.97
C ALA A 265 -10.45 9.84 10.53
N GLY A 266 -10.64 10.86 9.68
CA GLY A 266 -10.64 12.28 10.08
C GLY A 266 -12.00 12.74 10.60
N ASP A 267 -13.06 12.14 10.12
CA ASP A 267 -14.45 12.47 10.50
C ASP A 267 -14.71 12.24 12.00
N PHE A 268 -15.52 13.11 12.56
CA PHE A 268 -15.92 13.05 13.96
C PHE A 268 -17.33 13.57 14.14
N TYR A 269 -18.12 12.94 14.99
CA TYR A 269 -19.38 13.48 15.48
C TYR A 269 -19.57 13.17 16.96
N ASP A 270 -20.33 14.05 17.65
CA ASP A 270 -20.61 13.86 19.07
C ASP A 270 -21.85 14.65 19.52
N PHE A 271 -22.30 14.37 20.73
CA PHE A 271 -23.49 14.94 21.33
C PHE A 271 -23.20 15.56 22.69
N LEU A 272 -23.80 16.74 22.96
CA LEU A 272 -23.89 17.36 24.28
C LEU A 272 -25.36 17.36 24.73
N VAL A 273 -25.73 16.34 25.48
CA VAL A 273 -27.07 16.29 26.07
C VAL A 273 -27.10 17.22 27.28
N VAL A 274 -27.90 18.28 27.20
CA VAL A 274 -28.07 19.26 28.31
C VAL A 274 -29.16 18.80 29.26
N ASP A 275 -30.32 18.39 28.71
CA ASP A 275 -31.43 17.81 29.45
C ASP A 275 -32.35 17.01 28.49
N GLU A 276 -33.57 16.67 28.90
CA GLU A 276 -34.52 15.86 28.14
C GLU A 276 -35.08 16.56 26.87
N LYS A 277 -34.88 17.89 26.73
CA LYS A 277 -35.42 18.72 25.63
C LYS A 277 -34.31 19.45 24.86
N HIS A 278 -33.10 19.47 25.36
CA HIS A 278 -32.00 20.26 24.79
C HIS A 278 -30.78 19.41 24.49
N ILE A 279 -30.32 19.46 23.24
CA ILE A 279 -29.16 18.72 22.78
C ILE A 279 -28.29 19.54 21.80
N GLY A 280 -26.99 19.53 22.02
CA GLY A 280 -26.01 19.99 21.05
C GLY A 280 -25.47 18.83 20.24
N ILE A 281 -25.25 19.02 18.95
CA ILE A 281 -24.76 18.01 18.01
C ILE A 281 -23.61 18.63 17.20
N LEU A 282 -22.45 17.99 17.22
CA LEU A 282 -21.27 18.36 16.44
C LEU A 282 -21.05 17.34 15.35
N VAL A 283 -20.81 17.80 14.13
CA VAL A 283 -20.21 17.03 13.04
C VAL A 283 -18.99 17.79 12.57
N ALA A 284 -17.88 17.10 12.38
CA ALA A 284 -16.63 17.71 11.98
C ALA A 284 -15.81 16.76 11.11
N ASP A 285 -14.97 17.35 10.26
CA ASP A 285 -14.03 16.64 9.44
C ASP A 285 -12.64 17.30 9.54
N VAL A 286 -11.62 16.47 9.72
CA VAL A 286 -10.22 16.88 9.84
C VAL A 286 -9.52 16.67 8.50
N THR A 287 -8.95 17.71 7.94
CA THR A 287 -8.19 17.63 6.68
C THR A 287 -7.12 16.55 6.69
N GLY A 288 -7.10 15.77 5.61
CA GLY A 288 -6.20 14.63 5.46
C GLY A 288 -6.81 13.36 6.03
N HIS A 289 -6.05 12.29 6.02
CA HIS A 289 -6.55 10.96 6.41
C HIS A 289 -5.55 10.19 7.27
N GLY A 290 -6.00 9.13 7.89
CA GLY A 290 -5.16 8.22 8.65
C GLY A 290 -4.84 8.71 10.06
N VAL A 291 -3.73 8.26 10.63
CA VAL A 291 -3.39 8.46 12.05
C VAL A 291 -3.31 9.95 12.47
N PRO A 292 -2.71 10.87 11.69
CA PRO A 292 -2.69 12.29 12.07
C PRO A 292 -4.08 12.88 12.23
N ALA A 293 -4.98 12.67 11.26
CA ALA A 293 -6.35 13.17 11.32
C ALA A 293 -7.13 12.57 12.51
N ALA A 294 -6.98 11.27 12.77
CA ALA A 294 -7.59 10.59 13.91
C ALA A 294 -7.12 11.14 15.27
N LEU A 295 -5.87 11.53 15.40
CA LEU A 295 -5.35 12.18 16.61
C LEU A 295 -5.97 13.56 16.83
N ILE A 296 -6.15 14.34 15.76
CA ILE A 296 -6.82 15.65 15.82
C ILE A 296 -8.30 15.48 16.18
N ALA A 297 -8.99 14.49 15.60
CA ALA A 297 -10.36 14.13 15.98
C ALA A 297 -10.48 13.77 17.47
N SER A 298 -9.46 13.09 18.02
CA SER A 298 -9.37 12.80 19.46
C SER A 298 -9.20 14.07 20.32
N MET A 299 -8.40 15.03 19.85
CA MET A 299 -8.28 16.34 20.51
C MET A 299 -9.60 17.11 20.45
N LEU A 300 -10.30 17.06 19.33
CA LEU A 300 -11.61 17.67 19.15
C LEU A 300 -12.63 17.12 20.14
N LYS A 301 -12.66 15.80 20.40
CA LYS A 301 -13.52 15.17 21.41
C LYS A 301 -13.31 15.78 22.79
N VAL A 302 -12.06 15.92 23.21
CA VAL A 302 -11.74 16.50 24.55
C VAL A 302 -12.12 17.98 24.60
N ALA A 303 -11.83 18.73 23.52
CA ALA A 303 -12.18 20.16 23.43
C ALA A 303 -13.71 20.35 23.45
N PHE A 304 -14.45 19.49 22.77
CA PHE A 304 -15.92 19.56 22.68
C PHE A 304 -16.59 19.25 24.02
N ALA A 305 -16.12 18.24 24.73
CA ALA A 305 -16.62 17.95 26.08
C ALA A 305 -16.48 19.14 27.04
N GLY A 306 -15.48 19.99 26.83
CA GLY A 306 -15.28 21.22 27.61
C GLY A 306 -16.27 22.35 27.28
N GLN A 307 -17.10 22.24 26.24
CA GLN A 307 -18.05 23.28 25.82
C GLN A 307 -19.45 23.13 26.41
N THR A 308 -19.68 22.18 27.30
CA THR A 308 -21.02 21.87 27.87
C THR A 308 -21.70 23.11 28.46
N ALA A 309 -20.98 24.01 29.11
CA ALA A 309 -21.50 25.25 29.71
C ALA A 309 -22.04 26.27 28.69
N HIS A 310 -21.72 26.10 27.41
CA HIS A 310 -22.09 26.98 26.29
C HIS A 310 -22.83 26.23 25.19
N ALA A 311 -23.39 25.06 25.48
CA ALA A 311 -24.02 24.19 24.50
C ALA A 311 -25.17 24.89 23.73
N ASP A 312 -25.87 25.84 24.36
CA ASP A 312 -26.99 26.61 23.79
C ASP A 312 -26.53 27.73 22.81
N ASP A 313 -25.24 28.03 22.75
CA ASP A 313 -24.66 29.06 21.88
C ASP A 313 -23.68 28.44 20.87
N PRO A 314 -24.10 28.08 19.65
CA PRO A 314 -23.25 27.49 18.64
C PRO A 314 -22.00 28.29 18.28
N ALA A 315 -22.10 29.63 18.28
CA ALA A 315 -20.96 30.49 17.96
C ALA A 315 -19.89 30.41 19.04
N ARG A 316 -20.28 30.37 20.31
CA ARG A 316 -19.34 30.22 21.44
C ARG A 316 -18.71 28.82 21.46
N VAL A 317 -19.47 27.78 21.15
CA VAL A 317 -18.94 26.40 21.05
C VAL A 317 -17.83 26.36 20.02
N LEU A 318 -18.09 26.82 18.77
CA LEU A 318 -17.08 26.82 17.71
C LEU A 318 -15.88 27.72 18.05
N ALA A 319 -16.10 28.88 18.66
CA ALA A 319 -15.00 29.74 19.12
C ALA A 319 -14.17 29.06 20.22
N GLY A 320 -14.81 28.30 21.12
CA GLY A 320 -14.13 27.51 22.15
C GLY A 320 -13.27 26.39 21.55
N LEU A 321 -13.82 25.66 20.58
CA LEU A 321 -13.10 24.63 19.84
C LEU A 321 -11.91 25.24 19.09
N ASN A 322 -12.12 26.34 18.37
CA ASN A 322 -11.04 27.01 17.65
C ASN A 322 -9.89 27.42 18.59
N ARG A 323 -10.17 28.02 19.74
CA ARG A 323 -9.15 28.37 20.74
C ARG A 323 -8.39 27.16 21.26
N ALA A 324 -9.07 26.02 21.41
CA ALA A 324 -8.42 24.79 21.88
C ALA A 324 -7.50 24.17 20.84
N LEU A 325 -7.82 24.30 19.55
CA LEU A 325 -7.13 23.67 18.44
C LEU A 325 -6.10 24.56 17.77
N CYS A 326 -6.27 25.89 17.78
CA CYS A 326 -5.42 26.82 17.07
C CYS A 326 -3.95 26.76 17.56
N GLY A 327 -3.02 26.68 16.59
CA GLY A 327 -1.58 26.58 16.84
C GLY A 327 -1.10 25.22 17.37
N LYS A 328 -1.95 24.19 17.34
CA LYS A 328 -1.55 22.84 17.76
C LYS A 328 -1.02 21.98 16.61
N PHE A 329 -1.32 22.34 15.37
CA PHE A 329 -0.88 21.65 14.15
C PHE A 329 -0.62 22.68 13.05
N GLU A 330 0.39 22.42 12.19
CA GLU A 330 0.88 23.37 11.19
C GLU A 330 0.14 23.28 9.85
N GLU A 331 -0.26 22.08 9.42
CA GLU A 331 -0.79 21.82 8.08
C GLU A 331 -2.23 21.30 8.07
N HIS A 332 -2.83 21.11 9.25
CA HIS A 332 -4.19 20.57 9.35
C HIS A 332 -5.16 21.62 9.87
N PHE A 333 -6.40 21.51 9.44
CA PHE A 333 -7.52 22.26 9.97
C PHE A 333 -8.74 21.35 10.12
N VAL A 334 -9.77 21.85 10.77
CA VAL A 334 -11.01 21.10 11.00
C VAL A 334 -12.16 21.91 10.45
N THR A 335 -12.99 21.29 9.61
CA THR A 335 -14.31 21.81 9.28
C THR A 335 -15.31 21.30 10.32
N ALA A 336 -16.25 22.11 10.74
CA ALA A 336 -17.22 21.71 11.75
C ALA A 336 -18.58 22.39 11.57
N ALA A 337 -19.64 21.64 11.84
CA ALA A 337 -21.00 22.12 11.97
C ALA A 337 -21.51 21.79 13.37
N TYR A 338 -21.98 22.79 14.08
CA TYR A 338 -22.61 22.61 15.38
C TYR A 338 -24.05 23.07 15.37
N VAL A 339 -24.94 22.23 15.87
CA VAL A 339 -26.37 22.45 15.97
C VAL A 339 -26.80 22.32 17.43
N PHE A 340 -27.56 23.28 17.93
CA PHE A 340 -28.31 23.15 19.18
C PHE A 340 -29.81 23.03 18.89
N VAL A 341 -30.41 21.99 19.40
CA VAL A 341 -31.83 21.71 19.26
C VAL A 341 -32.52 22.01 20.58
N ASP A 342 -33.52 22.89 20.50
CA ASP A 342 -34.44 23.26 21.59
C ASP A 342 -35.83 22.73 21.24
N LEU A 343 -36.19 21.58 21.83
CA LEU A 343 -37.48 20.94 21.61
C LEU A 343 -38.64 21.63 22.41
N GLU A 344 -38.29 22.46 23.38
CA GLU A 344 -39.33 23.20 24.16
C GLU A 344 -39.87 24.35 23.35
N ASN A 345 -38.99 25.10 22.67
CA ASN A 345 -39.36 26.26 21.86
C ASN A 345 -39.46 25.94 20.37
N PHE A 346 -39.17 24.69 19.95
CA PHE A 346 -39.11 24.25 18.55
C PHE A 346 -38.18 25.12 17.71
N VAL A 347 -36.98 25.30 18.20
CA VAL A 347 -35.96 26.14 17.58
C VAL A 347 -34.66 25.34 17.41
N LEU A 348 -34.04 25.54 16.27
CA LEU A 348 -32.69 25.08 16.00
C LEU A 348 -31.75 26.26 15.87
N ARG A 349 -30.62 26.22 16.57
CA ARG A 349 -29.51 27.17 16.39
C ARG A 349 -28.36 26.47 15.71
N TYR A 350 -27.83 27.08 14.68
CA TYR A 350 -26.76 26.50 13.85
C TYR A 350 -25.58 27.46 13.67
N ALA A 351 -24.37 26.97 13.76
CA ALA A 351 -23.18 27.64 13.30
C ALA A 351 -22.26 26.66 12.58
N GLY A 352 -21.55 27.13 11.56
CA GLY A 352 -20.59 26.36 10.80
C GLY A 352 -19.20 26.99 10.79
N ALA A 353 -18.20 26.17 10.62
CA ALA A 353 -16.78 26.51 10.49
C ALA A 353 -16.20 25.84 9.23
N GLY A 354 -16.50 26.37 8.05
CA GLY A 354 -16.04 25.85 6.77
C GLY A 354 -16.63 24.49 6.37
N HIS A 355 -17.68 24.05 7.05
CA HIS A 355 -18.30 22.73 6.85
C HIS A 355 -19.38 22.78 5.77
N PRO A 356 -19.69 21.65 5.07
CA PRO A 356 -20.83 21.58 4.17
C PRO A 356 -22.13 22.10 4.81
N PRO A 357 -22.98 22.79 4.04
CA PRO A 357 -24.19 23.39 4.59
C PRO A 357 -25.16 22.35 5.13
N LEU A 358 -25.81 22.66 6.24
CA LEU A 358 -26.91 21.88 6.77
C LEU A 358 -28.07 21.88 5.76
N LEU A 359 -28.67 20.72 5.52
CA LEU A 359 -29.87 20.60 4.69
C LEU A 359 -31.11 20.46 5.57
N LEU A 360 -32.10 21.36 5.36
CA LEU A 360 -33.41 21.34 6.02
C LEU A 360 -34.49 20.95 4.99
N ALA A 361 -35.23 19.90 5.23
CA ALA A 361 -36.35 19.45 4.42
C ALA A 361 -37.63 19.36 5.27
N GLY A 362 -38.76 19.79 4.73
CA GLY A 362 -40.07 19.57 5.35
C GLY A 362 -40.64 18.21 4.95
N ARG A 363 -41.10 17.39 5.90
CA ARG A 363 -41.88 16.18 5.59
C ARG A 363 -43.34 16.58 5.35
N SER A 364 -43.66 17.02 4.12
CA SER A 364 -45.05 17.27 3.78
C SER A 364 -45.79 15.96 3.54
N HIS A 365 -46.82 15.68 4.36
CA HIS A 365 -47.79 14.61 4.10
C HIS A 365 -48.84 15.01 3.07
N SER A 366 -48.79 16.24 2.51
CA SER A 366 -49.70 16.70 1.49
C SER A 366 -49.14 16.48 0.09
N THR A 367 -49.97 16.01 -0.82
CA THR A 367 -49.72 15.72 -2.23
C THR A 367 -49.43 16.95 -3.11
N ALA A 368 -49.10 18.10 -2.51
CA ALA A 368 -48.79 19.34 -3.24
C ALA A 368 -47.28 19.49 -3.39
N SER A 369 -46.81 19.39 -4.63
CA SER A 369 -45.48 19.64 -5.17
C SER A 369 -44.74 20.80 -4.49
N ASN A 370 -43.45 20.57 -4.21
CA ASN A 370 -42.37 21.44 -3.78
C ASN A 370 -42.02 21.42 -2.29
N SER A 371 -41.55 20.27 -1.78
CA SER A 371 -40.66 20.28 -0.61
C SER A 371 -39.21 20.48 -1.11
N GLU A 372 -38.87 21.73 -1.49
CA GLU A 372 -37.48 22.09 -1.74
C GLU A 372 -36.69 22.01 -0.44
N SER A 373 -35.61 21.22 -0.46
CA SER A 373 -34.66 21.23 0.65
C SER A 373 -33.89 22.54 0.66
N ARG A 374 -33.94 23.24 1.81
CA ARG A 374 -33.22 24.50 2.02
C ARG A 374 -31.83 24.25 2.57
N GLU A 375 -30.81 24.88 1.97
CA GLU A 375 -29.47 24.94 2.54
C GLU A 375 -29.38 26.04 3.58
N ILE A 376 -28.74 25.71 4.71
CA ILE A 376 -28.33 26.67 5.73
C ILE A 376 -26.81 26.72 5.68
N GLU A 377 -26.27 27.83 5.21
CA GLU A 377 -24.84 27.97 4.97
C GLU A 377 -24.06 28.23 6.25
N ALA A 378 -22.81 27.74 6.27
CA ALA A 378 -21.85 28.03 7.31
C ALA A 378 -21.26 29.43 7.12
N ASN A 379 -21.11 30.17 8.22
CA ASN A 379 -20.67 31.57 8.20
C ASN A 379 -19.30 31.82 8.84
N GLY A 380 -18.49 30.77 9.09
CA GLY A 380 -17.23 30.89 9.79
C GLY A 380 -16.06 30.23 9.07
N LEU A 381 -14.82 30.64 9.42
CA LEU A 381 -13.60 30.03 8.96
C LEU A 381 -13.37 28.69 9.66
N MET A 382 -12.64 27.79 9.02
CA MET A 382 -12.23 26.49 9.55
C MET A 382 -11.53 26.63 10.91
N LEU A 383 -11.70 25.64 11.78
CA LEU A 383 -11.09 25.59 13.09
C LEU A 383 -9.59 25.27 13.00
N GLY A 384 -8.82 25.87 13.89
CA GLY A 384 -7.39 25.56 14.09
C GLY A 384 -6.41 26.42 13.30
N LEU A 385 -6.87 27.21 12.30
CA LEU A 385 -6.00 28.04 11.46
C LEU A 385 -5.91 29.49 11.93
N PHE A 386 -7.03 30.11 12.27
CA PHE A 386 -7.11 31.55 12.51
C PHE A 386 -7.55 31.83 13.95
N PRO A 387 -6.65 32.33 14.83
CA PRO A 387 -6.98 32.62 16.24
C PRO A 387 -8.13 33.63 16.38
N GLU A 388 -8.23 34.59 15.47
CA GLU A 388 -9.21 35.67 15.47
C GLU A 388 -10.52 35.32 14.69
N ALA A 389 -10.71 34.03 14.37
CA ALA A 389 -11.93 33.63 13.66
C ALA A 389 -13.19 33.91 14.50
N ILE A 390 -14.15 34.54 13.86
CA ILE A 390 -15.45 34.88 14.45
C ILE A 390 -16.50 33.95 13.86
N TYR A 391 -17.36 33.42 14.71
CA TYR A 391 -18.47 32.56 14.31
C TYR A 391 -19.78 33.25 14.63
N SER A 392 -20.80 33.08 13.80
CA SER A 392 -22.15 33.56 13.99
C SER A 392 -23.13 32.40 13.97
N ALA A 393 -24.16 32.48 14.80
CA ALA A 393 -25.22 31.51 14.82
C ALA A 393 -26.47 32.05 14.11
N VAL A 394 -27.14 31.15 13.38
CA VAL A 394 -28.51 31.41 12.83
C VAL A 394 -29.52 30.60 13.62
N GLU A 395 -30.67 31.23 13.88
CA GLU A 395 -31.79 30.59 14.55
C GLU A 395 -32.87 30.27 13.52
N ILE A 396 -33.41 29.06 13.59
CA ILE A 396 -34.32 28.50 12.61
C ILE A 396 -35.50 27.91 13.37
N PRO A 397 -36.72 28.41 13.16
CA PRO A 397 -37.93 27.78 13.71
C PRO A 397 -38.10 26.40 13.06
N LEU A 398 -38.48 25.43 13.86
CA LEU A 398 -38.71 24.06 13.43
C LEU A 398 -40.20 23.77 13.35
N ASP A 399 -40.62 23.24 12.23
CA ASP A 399 -41.98 22.72 12.08
C ASP A 399 -42.02 21.22 12.46
N ALA A 400 -43.16 20.78 12.96
CA ALA A 400 -43.40 19.35 13.18
C ALA A 400 -43.26 18.60 11.85
N GLY A 401 -42.40 17.56 11.83
CA GLY A 401 -42.09 16.83 10.63
C GLY A 401 -40.92 17.42 9.82
N ALA A 402 -40.22 18.41 10.34
CA ALA A 402 -38.95 18.84 9.75
C ALA A 402 -37.90 17.73 9.80
N ARG A 403 -37.06 17.69 8.80
CA ARG A 403 -35.87 16.77 8.69
C ARG A 403 -34.61 17.57 8.45
N ILE A 404 -33.57 17.25 9.19
CA ILE A 404 -32.27 17.88 9.04
C ILE A 404 -31.22 16.82 8.67
N LEU A 405 -30.36 17.18 7.73
CA LEU A 405 -29.12 16.44 7.44
C LEU A 405 -27.92 17.27 7.82
N LEU A 406 -27.03 16.62 8.58
CA LEU A 406 -25.64 17.01 8.78
C LEU A 406 -24.77 15.94 8.13
N TYR A 407 -23.77 16.33 7.38
CA TYR A 407 -22.95 15.39 6.60
C TYR A 407 -21.57 15.96 6.30
N THR A 408 -20.58 15.09 6.13
CA THR A 408 -19.23 15.44 5.67
C THR A 408 -19.15 15.44 4.15
N ASP A 409 -18.12 16.07 3.61
CA ASP A 409 -17.91 16.24 2.16
C ASP A 409 -17.70 14.91 1.42
N GLY A 410 -17.26 13.84 2.07
CA GLY A 410 -17.17 12.51 1.49
C GLY A 410 -18.45 12.00 0.84
N ILE A 411 -19.63 12.52 1.22
CA ILE A 411 -20.90 12.27 0.51
C ILE A 411 -20.91 12.99 -0.84
N LEU A 412 -20.53 14.27 -0.86
CA LEU A 412 -20.57 15.09 -2.06
C LEU A 412 -19.49 14.72 -3.06
N GLU A 413 -18.30 14.41 -2.56
CA GLU A 413 -17.08 14.13 -3.31
C GLU A 413 -16.99 12.69 -3.79
N SER A 414 -17.93 11.81 -3.36
CA SER A 414 -18.01 10.44 -3.88
C SER A 414 -18.07 10.43 -5.40
N THR A 415 -17.06 9.83 -6.06
CA THR A 415 -16.94 9.87 -7.53
C THR A 415 -17.42 8.58 -8.19
N ASN A 416 -17.96 8.73 -9.42
CA ASN A 416 -18.30 7.60 -10.29
C ASN A 416 -17.12 7.18 -11.19
N ALA A 417 -17.33 6.21 -12.08
CA ALA A 417 -16.32 5.74 -13.04
C ALA A 417 -15.83 6.84 -14.01
N ALA A 418 -16.65 7.86 -14.27
CA ALA A 418 -16.31 8.99 -15.12
C ALA A 418 -15.63 10.14 -14.33
N ARG A 419 -15.37 9.95 -13.03
CA ARG A 419 -14.87 10.96 -12.09
C ARG A 419 -15.82 12.15 -11.88
N GLU A 420 -17.10 11.92 -12.03
CA GLU A 420 -18.10 12.90 -11.66
C GLU A 420 -18.46 12.74 -10.19
N GLU A 421 -18.52 13.84 -9.44
CA GLU A 421 -18.93 13.85 -8.05
C GLU A 421 -20.43 13.59 -7.91
N PHE A 422 -20.85 12.99 -6.81
CA PHE A 422 -22.26 12.84 -6.46
C PHE A 422 -22.95 14.20 -6.37
N GLY A 423 -22.35 15.10 -5.65
CA GLY A 423 -22.66 16.53 -5.62
C GLY A 423 -23.97 16.90 -4.92
N LYS A 424 -24.10 18.16 -4.57
CA LYS A 424 -25.24 18.72 -3.82
C LYS A 424 -26.60 18.52 -4.52
N SER A 425 -26.63 18.63 -5.85
CA SER A 425 -27.88 18.54 -6.62
C SER A 425 -28.53 17.16 -6.53
N ARG A 426 -27.72 16.08 -6.53
CA ARG A 426 -28.22 14.71 -6.38
C ARG A 426 -28.67 14.45 -4.95
N LEU A 427 -27.89 14.92 -3.96
CA LEU A 427 -28.26 14.81 -2.55
C LEU A 427 -29.60 15.49 -2.25
N LYS A 428 -29.82 16.72 -2.74
CA LYS A 428 -31.12 17.45 -2.59
C LYS A 428 -32.28 16.72 -3.24
N LYS A 429 -32.08 16.21 -4.48
CA LYS A 429 -33.12 15.43 -5.18
C LYS A 429 -33.48 14.16 -4.41
N PHE A 430 -32.46 13.48 -3.87
CA PHE A 430 -32.64 12.27 -3.08
C PHE A 430 -33.51 12.56 -1.83
N LEU A 431 -33.23 13.65 -1.13
CA LEU A 431 -33.99 14.09 0.03
C LEU A 431 -35.44 14.46 -0.29
N ALA A 432 -35.67 15.18 -1.39
CA ALA A 432 -37.01 15.67 -1.77
C ALA A 432 -37.98 14.54 -2.10
N VAL A 433 -37.49 13.39 -2.56
CA VAL A 433 -38.33 12.23 -2.99
C VAL A 433 -38.61 11.27 -1.84
N SER A 434 -37.84 11.30 -0.76
CA SER A 434 -37.88 10.28 0.28
C SER A 434 -38.85 10.62 1.42
N SER A 435 -39.94 9.85 1.52
CA SER A 435 -40.88 9.86 2.69
C SER A 435 -40.51 8.83 3.77
N ALA A 436 -39.36 8.14 3.63
CA ALA A 436 -38.89 7.09 4.53
C ALA A 436 -38.56 7.61 5.95
N SER A 437 -38.46 6.73 6.94
CA SER A 437 -37.94 7.10 8.28
C SER A 437 -36.47 7.56 8.19
N ALA A 438 -35.96 8.21 9.25
CA ALA A 438 -34.57 8.67 9.31
C ALA A 438 -33.56 7.53 9.01
N SER A 439 -33.79 6.35 9.60
CA SER A 439 -32.91 5.19 9.38
C SER A 439 -32.98 4.67 7.94
N GLN A 440 -34.17 4.52 7.39
CA GLN A 440 -34.35 4.06 6.00
C GLN A 440 -33.75 5.04 4.99
N LEU A 441 -33.85 6.35 5.24
CA LEU A 441 -33.27 7.38 4.41
C LEU A 441 -31.73 7.27 4.43
N ALA A 442 -31.13 7.18 5.62
CA ALA A 442 -29.69 7.07 5.78
C ALA A 442 -29.14 5.85 5.05
N ASP A 443 -29.77 4.68 5.25
CA ASP A 443 -29.35 3.44 4.61
C ASP A 443 -29.54 3.47 3.08
N ALA A 444 -30.65 4.06 2.60
CA ALA A 444 -30.91 4.23 1.18
C ALA A 444 -29.91 5.19 0.51
N LEU A 445 -29.52 6.28 1.19
CA LEU A 445 -28.51 7.20 0.68
C LEU A 445 -27.14 6.52 0.55
N LEU A 446 -26.72 5.77 1.57
CA LEU A 446 -25.46 5.04 1.52
C LEU A 446 -25.46 3.97 0.42
N LEU A 447 -26.60 3.30 0.20
CA LEU A 447 -26.75 2.35 -0.89
C LEU A 447 -26.64 3.04 -2.26
N GLU A 448 -27.23 4.23 -2.41
CA GLU A 448 -27.15 5.02 -3.64
C GLU A 448 -25.74 5.52 -3.91
N LEU A 449 -25.02 5.99 -2.88
CA LEU A 449 -23.59 6.35 -2.98
C LEU A 449 -22.75 5.14 -3.37
N HIS A 450 -23.01 3.99 -2.78
CA HIS A 450 -22.33 2.75 -3.16
C HIS A 450 -22.59 2.38 -4.62
N ARG A 451 -23.82 2.47 -5.10
CA ARG A 451 -24.17 2.24 -6.51
C ARG A 451 -23.50 3.26 -7.44
N TRP A 452 -23.43 4.52 -7.02
CA TRP A 452 -22.79 5.60 -7.75
C TRP A 452 -21.30 5.36 -7.92
N SER A 453 -20.60 4.96 -6.86
CA SER A 453 -19.14 4.75 -6.85
C SER A 453 -18.69 3.40 -7.42
N THR A 454 -19.60 2.39 -7.48
CA THR A 454 -19.24 1.03 -7.93
C THR A 454 -19.26 0.96 -9.45
N SER A 455 -18.09 1.00 -10.09
CA SER A 455 -17.89 0.51 -11.45
C SER A 455 -17.21 -0.86 -11.40
N GLU A 456 -17.19 -1.63 -12.52
CA GLU A 456 -16.67 -3.00 -12.67
C GLU A 456 -15.24 -3.25 -12.13
N ARG A 457 -14.54 -2.22 -11.70
CA ARG A 457 -13.28 -2.30 -10.96
C ARG A 457 -13.53 -1.67 -9.60
N GLN A 458 -13.74 -2.50 -8.56
CA GLN A 458 -13.83 -2.11 -7.15
C GLN A 458 -12.96 -0.88 -6.85
N ARG A 459 -13.52 0.33 -6.91
CA ARG A 459 -12.88 1.50 -6.33
C ARG A 459 -13.20 1.50 -4.84
N ALA A 460 -12.16 1.62 -4.04
CA ALA A 460 -12.32 1.88 -2.63
C ALA A 460 -12.95 3.28 -2.46
N GLN A 461 -13.73 3.45 -1.41
CA GLN A 461 -14.16 4.76 -0.91
C GLN A 461 -12.97 5.71 -0.84
N GLU A 462 -13.14 6.94 -1.33
CA GLU A 462 -12.05 7.91 -1.49
C GLU A 462 -11.91 8.84 -0.27
N ASP A 463 -12.96 8.95 0.57
CA ASP A 463 -12.97 9.74 1.80
C ASP A 463 -13.86 9.12 2.88
N ASP A 464 -13.75 9.62 4.11
CA ASP A 464 -14.62 9.25 5.22
C ASP A 464 -16.04 9.76 4.97
N ILE A 465 -17.06 9.03 5.43
CA ILE A 465 -18.46 9.43 5.28
C ILE A 465 -19.13 9.45 6.66
N THR A 466 -19.58 10.63 7.04
CA THR A 466 -20.42 10.83 8.22
C THR A 466 -21.74 11.45 7.81
N LEU A 467 -22.85 10.85 8.27
CA LEU A 467 -24.20 11.31 8.01
C LEU A 467 -25.03 11.26 9.29
N LEU A 468 -25.58 12.38 9.67
CA LEU A 468 -26.62 12.46 10.73
C LEU A 468 -27.93 12.93 10.12
N VAL A 469 -28.98 12.19 10.42
CA VAL A 469 -30.37 12.51 10.06
C VAL A 469 -31.14 12.76 11.35
N LEU A 470 -31.78 13.93 11.43
CA LEU A 470 -32.61 14.34 12.56
C LEU A 470 -34.03 14.51 12.05
N ASP A 471 -34.99 13.75 12.59
CA ASP A 471 -36.41 13.87 12.29
C ASP A 471 -37.15 14.42 13.52
N PHE A 472 -37.82 15.54 13.33
CA PHE A 472 -38.68 16.14 14.38
C PHE A 472 -40.08 15.51 14.33
N ILE A 473 -40.38 14.70 15.34
CA ILE A 473 -41.63 13.96 15.45
C ILE A 473 -42.64 14.82 16.21
N PRO A 474 -43.86 15.05 15.69
CA PRO A 474 -44.90 15.73 16.48
C PRO A 474 -45.07 15.02 17.81
N ALA A 475 -45.17 15.78 18.90
CA ALA A 475 -45.53 15.20 20.18
C ALA A 475 -46.88 14.47 20.05
N PRO A 476 -47.03 13.26 20.62
CA PRO A 476 -48.26 12.48 20.53
C PRO A 476 -49.45 13.16 21.15
#